data_9c276bf932907c31cc137c5b60566ba2
#
_entry.id   9c276bf932907c31cc137c5b60566ba2
#
_cell.length_a   1.000
_cell.length_b   1.000
_cell.length_c   1.000
_cell.angle_alpha   90.00
_cell.angle_beta   90.00
_cell.angle_gamma   90.00
#
_symmetry.space_group_name_H-M   'P 1'
#
loop_
_entity.id
_entity.type
_entity.pdbx_description
1 polymer ?
#
loop_
_entity_poly.entity_id
_entity_poly.type
_entity_poly.pdbx_seq_one_letter_code
_entity_poly.pdbx_strand_id
1 'polypeptide(L)' 'MKNLKLKAARAEKDLSQQALADLVGVSRQTINAIEKGDYN' A
#
# COMPACT_ATOMS: atom_id res chain seq x y z
N MET A 1 0.94 12.33 6.88
CA MET A 1 0.38 12.58 5.54
C MET A 1 0.13 11.25 4.84
N LYS A 2 -0.99 11.13 4.17
CA LYS A 2 -1.35 9.89 3.48
C LYS A 2 -0.47 9.68 2.25
N ASN A 3 -0.11 8.43 2.00
CA ASN A 3 0.68 8.11 0.82
C ASN A 3 -0.26 7.85 -0.37
N LEU A 4 -0.67 8.93 -1.01
CA LEU A 4 -1.59 8.85 -2.15
C LEU A 4 -0.93 8.28 -3.40
N LYS A 5 0.39 8.41 -3.51
CA LYS A 5 1.12 7.85 -4.64
C LYS A 5 1.09 6.32 -4.62
N LEU A 6 1.27 5.73 -3.45
CA LEU A 6 1.21 4.28 -3.31
C LEU A 6 -0.19 3.77 -3.63
N LYS A 7 -1.20 4.45 -3.10
CA LYS A 7 -2.59 4.06 -3.35
C LYS A 7 -2.94 4.20 -4.84
N ALA A 8 -2.52 5.29 -5.47
CA ALA A 8 -2.78 5.52 -6.89
C ALA A 8 -2.08 4.48 -7.77
N ALA A 9 -0.83 4.17 -7.46
CA ALA A 9 -0.09 3.16 -8.22
C ALA A 9 -0.74 1.79 -8.10
N ARG A 10 -1.22 1.45 -6.91
CA ARG A 10 -1.92 0.19 -6.66
C ARG A 10 -3.23 0.13 -7.47
N ALA A 11 -3.99 1.21 -7.45
CA ALA A 11 -5.26 1.29 -8.18
C ALA A 11 -5.04 1.20 -9.69
N GLU A 12 -3.99 1.83 -10.19
CA GLU A 12 -3.64 1.81 -11.61
C GLU A 12 -3.35 0.39 -12.09
N LYS A 13 -2.70 -0.41 -11.24
CA LYS A 13 -2.39 -1.79 -11.56
C LYS A 13 -3.47 -2.78 -11.12
N ASP A 14 -4.58 -2.25 -10.60
CA ASP A 14 -5.71 -3.05 -10.14
C ASP A 14 -5.29 -4.07 -9.07
N LEU A 15 -4.43 -3.64 -8.17
CA LEU A 15 -3.93 -4.48 -7.09
C LEU A 15 -4.68 -4.22 -5.79
N SER A 16 -4.99 -5.29 -5.05
CA SER A 16 -5.47 -5.14 -3.69
C SER A 16 -4.29 -4.83 -2.77
N GLN A 17 -4.58 -4.41 -1.53
CA GLN A 17 -3.53 -4.20 -0.54
C GLN A 17 -2.74 -5.49 -0.30
N GLN A 18 -3.42 -6.63 -0.27
CA GLN A 18 -2.76 -7.91 -0.07
C GLN A 18 -1.84 -8.26 -1.24
N ALA A 19 -2.30 -8.04 -2.47
CA ALA A 19 -1.49 -8.32 -3.64
C ALA A 19 -0.24 -7.46 -3.66
N LEU A 20 -0.37 -6.18 -3.34
CA LEU A 20 0.78 -5.28 -3.26
C LEU A 20 1.74 -5.72 -2.16
N ALA A 21 1.22 -6.08 -1.00
CA ALA A 21 2.04 -6.55 0.12
C ALA A 21 2.86 -7.77 -0.28
N ASP A 22 2.25 -8.70 -0.99
CA ASP A 22 2.92 -9.90 -1.46
C ASP A 22 4.06 -9.55 -2.43
N LEU A 23 3.82 -8.60 -3.32
CA LEU A 23 4.82 -8.18 -4.31
C LEU A 23 6.04 -7.54 -3.65
N VAL A 24 5.83 -6.71 -2.63
CA VAL A 24 6.94 -6.01 -1.99
C VAL A 24 7.50 -6.76 -0.78
N GLY A 25 6.87 -7.88 -0.40
CA GLY A 25 7.38 -8.73 0.67
C GLY A 25 7.11 -8.19 2.08
N VAL A 26 6.01 -7.51 2.27
CA VAL A 26 5.60 -7.00 3.58
C VAL A 26 4.18 -7.47 3.89
N SER A 27 3.72 -7.22 5.12
CA SER A 27 2.35 -7.58 5.50
C SER A 27 1.35 -6.57 4.94
N ARG A 28 0.10 -7.00 4.82
CA ARG A 28 -0.98 -6.11 4.40
C ARG A 28 -1.14 -4.96 5.39
N GLN A 29 -0.93 -5.23 6.68
CA GLN A 29 -1.01 -4.19 7.70
C GLN A 29 0.00 -3.08 7.44
N THR A 30 1.19 -3.44 6.99
CA THR A 30 2.23 -2.46 6.63
C THR A 30 1.76 -1.58 5.48
N ILE A 31 1.20 -2.18 4.44
CA ILE A 31 0.68 -1.42 3.29
C ILE A 31 -0.42 -0.47 3.75
N ASN A 32 -1.34 -0.96 4.57
CA ASN A 32 -2.43 -0.15 5.09
C ASN A 32 -1.91 1.04 5.89
N ALA A 33 -0.91 0.83 6.74
CA ALA A 33 -0.32 1.90 7.53
C ALA A 33 0.37 2.94 6.64
N ILE A 34 1.08 2.50 5.62
CA ILE A 34 1.73 3.42 4.68
C ILE A 34 0.68 4.28 3.97
N GLU A 35 -0.39 3.68 3.49
CA GLU A 35 -1.44 4.40 2.77
C GLU A 35 -2.16 5.41 3.66
N LYS A 36 -2.28 5.11 4.94
CA LYS A 36 -2.89 6.03 5.90
C LYS A 36 -1.95 7.16 6.31
N GLY A 37 -0.65 6.98 6.09
CA GLY A 37 0.34 7.94 6.53
C GLY A 37 0.79 7.75 7.98
N ASP A 38 0.48 6.60 8.58
CA ASP A 38 0.85 6.28 9.96
C ASP A 38 2.23 5.64 10.06
N TYR A 39 2.81 5.29 8.94
CA TYR A 39 4.10 4.60 8.89
C TYR A 39 5.25 5.60 8.81
N ASN A 40 6.20 5.46 9.68
CA ASN A 40 7.41 6.29 9.65
C ASN A 40 8.59 5.51 9.14
#